data_92809c32c5dbe6e82c93502b20163ac6
#
_entry.id   92809c32c5dbe6e82c93502b20163ac6
#
_cell.length_a   1.000
_cell.length_b   1.000
_cell.length_c   1.000
_cell.angle_alpha   90.00
_cell.angle_beta   90.00
_cell.angle_gamma   90.00
#
_symmetry.space_group_name_H-M   'P 1'
#
loop_
_entity.id
_entity.type
_entity.pdbx_description
1 polymer ?
#
loop_
_entity_poly.entity_id
_entity_poly.type
_entity_poly.pdbx_seq_one_letter_code
_entity_poly.pdbx_strand_id
1 'polypeptide(L)'
;MGKTVRTRFAPSPTGIMHVGNLRTALYAYLIAKHEGGQFLLRIEDTDQEREMEGAVDIIYRTLASTGLIHDEGPDKDGGVGPYVQSERQAQGIYLEYAKKLIDKGEAYYCFCDEERLATLHTTVNGKEIFHYDKHCLHLSKEEVEAKLAAGVPYVIRQNNPVEGTTTFHDEIYGDITVPNAELDDMILIKSDGFPTYNFANVVDDHLMGITHVVRGNEYLSSSPKYNRLYDAFGWEVPVYVHCPLITNEEHKKLSKRSGHASYEDLIDQGFLTESVINFVALLGWSPEDNNEFFTLDELVKEFDYHHMSKTPAVFDMTKLRWMNGEYLKKMDFDKFYEMALPHMKEVVSRDVNFEKLASMIKTRIEIWADIKDQIDFIEQVPDYDINMYVHKKNKTNLENSLEVLKEVQPLLEKQEDYSNDALFELLGQYAKDKEKKVGFVMWPIRVALSGKQMTPGGATELMEVLGKEESLARIQTAIDRLSQEA
;
A
#
# COMPACT_ATOMS: atom_id res chain seq x y z
N MET A 1 32.04 -9.34 17.90
CA MET A 1 31.20 -9.13 16.73
C MET A 1 29.77 -9.09 17.23
N GLY A 2 29.00 -8.03 16.93
CA GLY A 2 27.57 -7.96 17.27
C GLY A 2 26.79 -9.10 16.60
N LYS A 3 25.62 -9.46 17.16
CA LYS A 3 24.73 -10.42 16.51
C LYS A 3 24.31 -9.86 15.15
N THR A 4 24.24 -10.71 14.12
CA THR A 4 23.67 -10.34 12.83
C THR A 4 22.22 -9.87 13.03
N VAL A 5 21.86 -8.70 12.50
CA VAL A 5 20.49 -8.21 12.56
C VAL A 5 19.57 -9.16 11.80
N ARG A 6 18.48 -9.58 12.43
CA ARG A 6 17.47 -10.46 11.85
C ARG A 6 16.09 -9.87 12.12
N THR A 7 15.37 -9.60 11.08
CA THR A 7 13.99 -9.13 11.13
C THR A 7 13.05 -10.13 10.47
N ARG A 8 11.76 -9.97 10.66
CA ARG A 8 10.77 -10.80 9.97
C ARG A 8 9.56 -9.99 9.54
N PHE A 9 9.01 -10.36 8.40
CA PHE A 9 7.63 -10.12 8.06
C PHE A 9 6.83 -11.38 8.40
N ALA A 10 5.80 -11.23 9.21
CA ALA A 10 5.06 -12.36 9.79
C ALA A 10 3.54 -12.17 9.55
N PRO A 11 3.08 -12.26 8.28
CA PRO A 11 1.69 -12.04 7.96
C PRO A 11 0.83 -13.26 8.27
N SER A 12 -0.41 -13.01 8.72
CA SER A 12 -1.47 -14.01 8.69
C SER A 12 -2.06 -14.08 7.28
N PRO A 13 -2.33 -15.29 6.73
CA PRO A 13 -2.84 -15.47 5.36
C PRO A 13 -4.34 -15.14 5.26
N THR A 14 -4.70 -13.86 5.44
CA THR A 14 -6.09 -13.37 5.51
C THR A 14 -6.54 -12.58 4.27
N GLY A 15 -5.85 -12.70 3.14
CA GLY A 15 -6.19 -12.09 1.86
C GLY A 15 -5.20 -11.03 1.37
N ILE A 16 -5.71 -9.91 0.85
CA ILE A 16 -4.93 -8.85 0.21
C ILE A 16 -3.91 -8.19 1.15
N MET A 17 -2.81 -7.68 0.57
CA MET A 17 -1.76 -6.98 1.30
C MET A 17 -2.18 -5.55 1.64
N HIS A 18 -2.67 -5.33 2.86
CA HIS A 18 -3.00 -3.98 3.35
C HIS A 18 -1.75 -3.10 3.40
N VAL A 19 -1.90 -1.80 3.06
CA VAL A 19 -0.78 -0.83 3.06
C VAL A 19 -0.02 -0.81 4.40
N GLY A 20 -0.72 -0.98 5.53
CA GLY A 20 -0.08 -1.10 6.86
C GLY A 20 0.85 -2.30 6.98
N ASN A 21 0.44 -3.46 6.43
CA ASN A 21 1.27 -4.67 6.41
C ASN A 21 2.45 -4.50 5.47
N LEU A 22 2.23 -3.90 4.29
CA LEU A 22 3.30 -3.59 3.34
C LEU A 22 4.34 -2.65 3.97
N ARG A 23 3.92 -1.61 4.72
CA ARG A 23 4.83 -0.74 5.45
C ARG A 23 5.65 -1.51 6.49
N THR A 24 5.01 -2.39 7.25
CA THR A 24 5.69 -3.20 8.25
C THR A 24 6.72 -4.13 7.60
N ALA A 25 6.37 -4.75 6.47
CA ALA A 25 7.30 -5.57 5.68
C ALA A 25 8.47 -4.73 5.16
N LEU A 26 8.18 -3.55 4.59
CA LEU A 26 9.19 -2.64 4.06
C LEU A 26 10.17 -2.20 5.16
N TYR A 27 9.67 -1.74 6.31
CA TYR A 27 10.55 -1.29 7.40
C TYR A 27 11.39 -2.44 7.98
N ALA A 28 10.81 -3.63 8.14
CA ALA A 28 11.56 -4.81 8.55
C ALA A 28 12.67 -5.16 7.53
N TYR A 29 12.36 -5.08 6.23
CA TYR A 29 13.32 -5.27 5.15
C TYR A 29 14.44 -4.22 5.20
N LEU A 30 14.08 -2.93 5.31
CA LEU A 30 15.03 -1.83 5.32
C LEU A 30 15.99 -1.93 6.52
N ILE A 31 15.50 -2.21 7.72
CA ILE A 31 16.34 -2.42 8.92
C ILE A 31 17.32 -3.57 8.69
N ALA A 32 16.85 -4.72 8.23
CA ALA A 32 17.71 -5.87 7.98
C ALA A 32 18.80 -5.56 6.94
N LYS A 33 18.42 -4.97 5.80
CA LYS A 33 19.34 -4.72 4.70
C LYS A 33 20.33 -3.58 4.97
N HIS A 34 19.90 -2.55 5.69
CA HIS A 34 20.76 -1.46 6.16
C HIS A 34 21.95 -1.99 6.99
N GLU A 35 21.67 -2.91 7.89
CA GLU A 35 22.66 -3.51 8.78
C GLU A 35 23.39 -4.73 8.17
N GLY A 36 23.18 -5.03 6.90
CA GLY A 36 23.75 -6.21 6.23
C GLY A 36 23.26 -7.53 6.83
N GLY A 37 22.09 -7.54 7.42
CA GLY A 37 21.45 -8.66 8.09
C GLY A 37 20.49 -9.45 7.20
N GLN A 38 19.53 -10.13 7.83
CA GLN A 38 18.60 -11.05 7.17
C GLN A 38 17.15 -10.65 7.42
N PHE A 39 16.36 -10.70 6.36
CA PHE A 39 14.91 -10.48 6.37
C PHE A 39 14.19 -11.80 6.14
N LEU A 40 13.37 -12.24 7.09
CA LEU A 40 12.67 -13.52 7.08
C LEU A 40 11.19 -13.34 6.72
N LEU A 41 10.62 -14.33 6.06
CA LEU A 41 9.18 -14.50 5.89
C LEU A 41 8.69 -15.65 6.77
N ARG A 42 7.74 -15.37 7.68
CA ARG A 42 7.04 -16.37 8.49
C ARG A 42 5.53 -16.26 8.26
N ILE A 43 4.87 -17.37 7.96
CA ILE A 43 3.42 -17.41 7.80
C ILE A 43 2.78 -17.75 9.16
N GLU A 44 1.92 -16.86 9.64
CA GLU A 44 1.22 -16.99 10.92
C GLU A 44 -0.24 -17.41 10.69
N ASP A 45 -0.45 -18.71 10.55
CA ASP A 45 -1.71 -19.39 10.23
C ASP A 45 -2.35 -20.10 11.44
N THR A 46 -2.07 -19.65 12.66
CA THR A 46 -2.64 -20.25 13.88
C THR A 46 -4.16 -20.06 14.02
N ASP A 47 -4.75 -19.13 13.29
CA ASP A 47 -6.20 -18.89 13.18
C ASP A 47 -6.69 -19.45 11.84
N GLN A 48 -6.91 -20.78 11.80
CA GLN A 48 -7.30 -21.50 10.59
C GLN A 48 -8.70 -21.12 10.07
N GLU A 49 -9.58 -20.56 10.91
CA GLU A 49 -10.91 -20.09 10.49
C GLU A 49 -10.84 -18.84 9.59
N ARG A 50 -9.75 -18.07 9.68
CA ARG A 50 -9.55 -16.86 8.88
C ARG A 50 -8.64 -17.04 7.69
N GLU A 51 -8.10 -18.22 7.52
CA GLU A 51 -7.24 -18.51 6.36
C GLU A 51 -8.05 -18.41 5.07
N MET A 52 -7.52 -17.68 4.09
CA MET A 52 -8.12 -17.56 2.76
C MET A 52 -7.24 -18.28 1.75
N GLU A 53 -7.89 -19.12 0.93
CA GLU A 53 -7.22 -19.81 -0.17
C GLU A 53 -6.52 -18.80 -1.09
N GLY A 54 -5.26 -19.06 -1.45
CA GLY A 54 -4.44 -18.20 -2.29
C GLY A 54 -3.83 -16.98 -1.59
N ALA A 55 -4.11 -16.73 -0.31
CA ALA A 55 -3.55 -15.57 0.41
C ALA A 55 -2.02 -15.63 0.53
N VAL A 56 -1.45 -16.81 0.68
CA VAL A 56 0.01 -17.00 0.72
C VAL A 56 0.63 -16.63 -0.63
N ASP A 57 0.01 -16.98 -1.74
CA ASP A 57 0.49 -16.61 -3.08
C ASP A 57 0.44 -15.09 -3.30
N ILE A 58 -0.53 -14.39 -2.73
CA ILE A 58 -0.60 -12.93 -2.76
C ILE A 58 0.60 -12.34 -2.01
N ILE A 59 0.93 -12.87 -0.83
CA ILE A 59 2.10 -12.43 -0.06
C ILE A 59 3.38 -12.57 -0.90
N TYR A 60 3.62 -13.73 -1.49
CA TYR A 60 4.79 -13.97 -2.33
C TYR A 60 4.85 -13.03 -3.54
N ARG A 61 3.75 -12.90 -4.26
CA ARG A 61 3.68 -12.00 -5.43
C ARG A 61 3.94 -10.55 -5.04
N THR A 62 3.35 -10.09 -3.95
CA THR A 62 3.55 -8.71 -3.49
C THR A 62 5.00 -8.48 -3.08
N LEU A 63 5.62 -9.37 -2.31
CA LEU A 63 7.03 -9.26 -1.94
C LEU A 63 7.94 -9.28 -3.18
N ALA A 64 7.69 -10.16 -4.13
CA ALA A 64 8.46 -10.22 -5.39
C ALA A 64 8.30 -8.94 -6.22
N SER A 65 7.06 -8.46 -6.42
CA SER A 65 6.78 -7.25 -7.21
C SER A 65 7.35 -5.99 -6.58
N THR A 66 7.40 -5.93 -5.25
CA THR A 66 7.93 -4.77 -4.50
C THR A 66 9.44 -4.82 -4.29
N GLY A 67 10.10 -5.92 -4.67
CA GLY A 67 11.53 -6.11 -4.46
C GLY A 67 11.93 -6.44 -3.01
N LEU A 68 10.96 -6.69 -2.12
CA LEU A 68 11.20 -7.05 -0.71
C LEU A 68 11.54 -8.54 -0.58
N ILE A 69 12.64 -8.94 -1.17
CA ILE A 69 13.03 -10.36 -1.26
C ILE A 69 13.53 -10.84 0.10
N HIS A 70 12.87 -11.87 0.66
CA HIS A 70 13.28 -12.50 1.90
C HIS A 70 14.51 -13.40 1.70
N ASP A 71 15.32 -13.49 2.75
CA ASP A 71 16.52 -14.35 2.76
C ASP A 71 16.18 -15.78 3.18
N GLU A 72 15.18 -15.91 4.06
CA GLU A 72 14.67 -17.19 4.58
C GLU A 72 13.14 -17.16 4.65
N GLY A 73 12.51 -18.29 4.45
CA GLY A 73 11.06 -18.43 4.48
C GLY A 73 10.60 -19.85 4.17
N PRO A 74 9.29 -20.10 3.99
CA PRO A 74 8.79 -21.44 3.71
C PRO A 74 9.35 -22.07 2.41
N ASP A 75 9.72 -21.24 1.45
CA ASP A 75 10.30 -21.63 0.16
C ASP A 75 11.84 -21.61 0.16
N LYS A 76 12.48 -21.11 1.23
CA LYS A 76 13.92 -20.92 1.31
C LYS A 76 14.41 -21.14 2.74
N ASP A 77 14.74 -22.37 3.06
CA ASP A 77 15.16 -22.75 4.42
C ASP A 77 16.56 -22.17 4.77
N GLY A 78 16.63 -21.49 5.91
CA GLY A 78 17.85 -20.98 6.53
C GLY A 78 18.30 -21.79 7.75
N GLY A 79 17.67 -22.92 8.03
CA GLY A 79 18.01 -23.83 9.12
C GLY A 79 17.30 -23.55 10.46
N VAL A 80 16.29 -22.65 10.46
CA VAL A 80 15.48 -22.32 11.66
C VAL A 80 13.98 -22.60 11.44
N GLY A 81 13.66 -23.27 10.33
CA GLY A 81 12.30 -23.68 9.99
C GLY A 81 11.69 -24.71 10.95
N PRO A 82 10.42 -25.12 10.69
CA PRO A 82 9.51 -24.59 9.66
C PRO A 82 9.18 -23.11 9.83
N TYR A 83 8.84 -22.44 8.70
CA TYR A 83 8.46 -21.01 8.71
C TYR A 83 6.95 -20.79 8.64
N VAL A 84 6.17 -21.87 8.78
CA VAL A 84 4.71 -21.86 8.86
C VAL A 84 4.30 -22.33 10.26
N GLN A 85 3.46 -21.58 10.94
CA GLN A 85 3.15 -21.86 12.35
C GLN A 85 2.36 -23.17 12.53
N SER A 86 1.46 -23.53 11.64
CA SER A 86 0.75 -24.81 11.67
C SER A 86 1.71 -26.02 11.55
N GLU A 87 2.77 -25.91 10.75
CA GLU A 87 3.81 -26.94 10.64
C GLU A 87 4.63 -27.07 11.94
N ARG A 88 4.95 -25.93 12.60
CA ARG A 88 5.60 -25.91 13.90
C ARG A 88 4.71 -26.51 14.99
N GLN A 89 3.40 -26.24 14.92
CA GLN A 89 2.42 -26.85 15.81
C GLN A 89 2.38 -28.37 15.62
N ALA A 90 2.39 -28.88 14.40
CA ALA A 90 2.40 -30.30 14.10
C ALA A 90 3.65 -31.01 14.65
N GLN A 91 4.79 -30.29 14.78
CA GLN A 91 6.01 -30.78 15.40
C GLN A 91 5.98 -30.69 16.95
N GLY A 92 4.92 -30.14 17.56
CA GLY A 92 4.75 -30.04 19.00
C GLY A 92 5.61 -28.95 19.67
N ILE A 93 6.23 -28.07 18.90
CA ILE A 93 7.16 -27.04 19.40
C ILE A 93 6.50 -26.17 20.48
N TYR A 94 5.34 -25.62 20.23
CA TYR A 94 4.69 -24.70 21.18
C TYR A 94 4.27 -25.39 22.47
N LEU A 95 3.75 -26.62 22.40
CA LEU A 95 3.39 -27.38 23.59
C LEU A 95 4.62 -27.73 24.43
N GLU A 96 5.76 -28.02 23.80
CA GLU A 96 7.02 -28.26 24.50
C GLU A 96 7.45 -27.02 25.30
N TYR A 97 7.42 -25.83 24.70
CA TYR A 97 7.79 -24.59 25.36
C TYR A 97 6.77 -24.17 26.43
N ALA A 98 5.47 -24.40 26.23
CA ALA A 98 4.46 -24.17 27.25
C ALA A 98 4.69 -25.08 28.49
N LYS A 99 5.06 -26.36 28.30
CA LYS A 99 5.42 -27.26 29.40
C LYS A 99 6.66 -26.82 30.15
N LYS A 100 7.69 -26.30 29.46
CA LYS A 100 8.87 -25.72 30.12
C LYS A 100 8.50 -24.55 31.05
N LEU A 101 7.49 -23.74 30.68
CA LEU A 101 6.97 -22.68 31.55
C LEU A 101 6.20 -23.27 32.75
N ILE A 102 5.42 -24.34 32.57
CA ILE A 102 4.74 -25.02 33.68
C ILE A 102 5.76 -25.56 34.68
N ASP A 103 6.82 -26.22 34.18
CA ASP A 103 7.90 -26.77 35.04
C ASP A 103 8.62 -25.68 35.85
N LYS A 104 8.66 -24.44 35.34
CA LYS A 104 9.21 -23.28 36.05
C LYS A 104 8.21 -22.55 36.95
N GLY A 105 6.92 -22.93 36.93
CA GLY A 105 5.85 -22.23 37.64
C GLY A 105 5.39 -20.93 37.00
N GLU A 106 5.85 -20.66 35.74
CA GLU A 106 5.52 -19.46 34.99
C GLU A 106 4.28 -19.67 34.06
N ALA A 107 3.72 -20.89 34.06
CA ALA A 107 2.46 -21.23 33.40
C ALA A 107 1.75 -22.36 34.18
N TYR A 108 0.48 -22.57 33.90
CA TYR A 108 -0.33 -23.61 34.53
C TYR A 108 -1.49 -24.07 33.64
N TYR A 109 -1.98 -25.29 33.93
CA TYR A 109 -3.18 -25.84 33.29
C TYR A 109 -4.43 -25.18 33.88
N CYS A 110 -5.34 -24.75 33.01
CA CYS A 110 -6.63 -24.19 33.38
C CYS A 110 -7.76 -25.06 32.79
N PHE A 111 -8.60 -25.59 33.66
CA PHE A 111 -9.72 -26.50 33.34
C PHE A 111 -11.10 -25.81 33.46
N CYS A 112 -11.14 -24.48 33.52
CA CYS A 112 -12.38 -23.71 33.59
C CYS A 112 -13.17 -23.85 32.28
N ASP A 113 -14.46 -24.14 32.39
CA ASP A 113 -15.40 -24.14 31.29
C ASP A 113 -15.92 -22.71 30.96
N GLU A 114 -16.65 -22.58 29.88
CA GLU A 114 -17.21 -21.30 29.42
C GLU A 114 -18.20 -20.71 30.44
N GLU A 115 -19.00 -21.55 31.13
CA GLU A 115 -19.99 -21.12 32.13
C GLU A 115 -19.29 -20.43 33.28
N ARG A 116 -18.21 -21.02 33.81
CA ARG A 116 -17.41 -20.41 34.87
C ARG A 116 -16.71 -19.13 34.38
N LEU A 117 -16.10 -19.15 33.19
CA LEU A 117 -15.41 -17.97 32.65
C LEU A 117 -16.35 -16.80 32.43
N ALA A 118 -17.59 -17.06 32.03
CA ALA A 118 -18.62 -16.02 31.88
C ALA A 118 -18.91 -15.25 33.17
N THR A 119 -18.71 -15.88 34.36
CA THR A 119 -18.90 -15.20 35.67
C THR A 119 -17.80 -14.20 36.00
N LEU A 120 -16.68 -14.19 35.27
CA LEU A 120 -15.53 -13.32 35.53
C LEU A 120 -15.59 -11.98 34.76
N HIS A 121 -16.63 -11.78 33.97
CA HIS A 121 -16.85 -10.51 33.30
C HIS A 121 -17.40 -9.47 34.32
N THR A 122 -16.73 -8.32 34.38
CA THR A 122 -17.17 -7.17 35.20
C THR A 122 -17.37 -5.95 34.30
N THR A 123 -18.36 -5.13 34.64
CA THR A 123 -18.63 -3.89 33.92
C THR A 123 -17.99 -2.71 34.66
N VAL A 124 -16.98 -2.09 34.02
CA VAL A 124 -16.31 -0.90 34.55
C VAL A 124 -16.52 0.25 33.54
N ASN A 125 -17.14 1.35 33.98
CA ASN A 125 -17.46 2.51 33.13
C ASN A 125 -18.23 2.16 31.84
N GLY A 126 -19.15 1.18 31.91
CA GLY A 126 -19.95 0.75 30.75
C GLY A 126 -19.20 -0.17 29.74
N LYS A 127 -18.00 -0.59 30.06
CA LYS A 127 -17.24 -1.58 29.27
C LYS A 127 -17.15 -2.88 30.04
N GLU A 128 -17.41 -3.99 29.35
CA GLU A 128 -17.11 -5.32 29.89
C GLU A 128 -15.61 -5.53 29.91
N ILE A 129 -15.08 -5.90 31.07
CA ILE A 129 -13.69 -6.26 31.29
C ILE A 129 -13.67 -7.70 31.81
N PHE A 130 -12.89 -8.55 31.14
CA PHE A 130 -12.58 -9.89 31.59
C PHE A 130 -11.25 -9.87 32.32
N HIS A 131 -11.20 -10.47 33.52
CA HIS A 131 -9.97 -10.71 34.25
C HIS A 131 -10.02 -12.11 34.88
N TYR A 132 -9.05 -12.96 34.52
CA TYR A 132 -9.00 -14.32 35.05
C TYR A 132 -8.47 -14.33 36.49
N ASP A 133 -9.22 -14.96 37.40
CA ASP A 133 -9.01 -14.95 38.84
C ASP A 133 -7.96 -15.96 39.35
N LYS A 134 -7.16 -16.55 38.46
CA LYS A 134 -6.13 -17.54 38.76
C LYS A 134 -6.63 -18.81 39.49
N HIS A 135 -7.93 -19.14 39.38
CA HIS A 135 -8.54 -20.27 40.09
C HIS A 135 -7.75 -21.59 39.95
N CYS A 136 -7.37 -21.95 38.70
CA CYS A 136 -6.66 -23.21 38.48
C CYS A 136 -5.17 -23.18 38.83
N LEU A 137 -4.59 -21.99 39.12
CA LEU A 137 -3.21 -21.89 39.59
C LEU A 137 -3.00 -22.62 40.96
N HIS A 138 -4.06 -22.71 41.75
CA HIS A 138 -4.00 -23.27 43.12
C HIS A 138 -4.37 -24.76 43.18
N LEU A 139 -4.62 -25.42 42.04
CA LEU A 139 -4.82 -26.88 42.01
C LEU A 139 -3.53 -27.60 42.39
N SER A 140 -3.66 -28.66 43.20
CA SER A 140 -2.52 -29.51 43.52
C SER A 140 -2.04 -30.28 42.28
N LYS A 141 -0.81 -30.75 42.33
CA LYS A 141 -0.24 -31.56 41.24
C LYS A 141 -1.08 -32.82 40.97
N GLU A 142 -1.54 -33.47 42.03
CA GLU A 142 -2.38 -34.66 41.96
C GLU A 142 -3.74 -34.38 41.33
N GLU A 143 -4.36 -33.22 41.63
CA GLU A 143 -5.62 -32.82 41.02
C GLU A 143 -5.44 -32.53 39.51
N VAL A 144 -4.34 -31.87 39.12
CA VAL A 144 -4.00 -31.59 37.72
C VAL A 144 -3.77 -32.93 37.00
N GLU A 145 -2.96 -33.83 37.54
CA GLU A 145 -2.70 -35.14 36.91
C GLU A 145 -3.96 -35.98 36.78
N ALA A 146 -4.85 -35.98 37.77
CA ALA A 146 -6.14 -36.67 37.70
C ALA A 146 -7.06 -36.13 36.61
N LYS A 147 -7.12 -34.81 36.48
CA LYS A 147 -7.93 -34.17 35.42
C LYS A 147 -7.37 -34.45 34.02
N LEU A 148 -6.04 -34.39 33.84
CA LEU A 148 -5.39 -34.73 32.58
C LEU A 148 -5.61 -36.22 32.23
N ALA A 149 -5.47 -37.13 33.21
CA ALA A 149 -5.71 -38.55 32.99
C ALA A 149 -7.17 -38.86 32.65
N ALA A 150 -8.11 -38.09 33.19
CA ALA A 150 -9.55 -38.18 32.88
C ALA A 150 -9.91 -37.54 31.53
N GLY A 151 -8.98 -36.93 30.80
CA GLY A 151 -9.20 -36.27 29.52
C GLY A 151 -10.05 -35.01 29.61
N VAL A 152 -10.03 -34.31 30.76
CA VAL A 152 -10.74 -33.04 30.91
C VAL A 152 -10.12 -32.01 29.98
N PRO A 153 -10.93 -31.30 29.15
CA PRO A 153 -10.41 -30.25 28.30
C PRO A 153 -9.69 -29.15 29.13
N TYR A 154 -8.59 -28.64 28.58
CA TYR A 154 -7.81 -27.61 29.26
C TYR A 154 -7.22 -26.61 28.27
N VAL A 155 -6.83 -25.46 28.82
CA VAL A 155 -5.92 -24.50 28.17
C VAL A 155 -4.67 -24.36 29.05
N ILE A 156 -3.57 -23.86 28.50
CA ILE A 156 -2.41 -23.47 29.29
C ILE A 156 -2.38 -21.95 29.36
N ARG A 157 -2.30 -21.41 30.59
CA ARG A 157 -2.21 -19.96 30.85
C ARG A 157 -0.85 -19.56 31.35
N GLN A 158 -0.42 -18.37 30.97
CA GLN A 158 0.74 -17.70 31.58
C GLN A 158 0.43 -17.35 33.05
N ASN A 159 1.39 -17.49 33.91
CA ASN A 159 1.27 -17.03 35.30
C ASN A 159 1.95 -15.67 35.44
N ASN A 160 1.21 -14.59 35.29
CA ASN A 160 1.73 -13.24 35.48
C ASN A 160 1.72 -12.85 36.97
N PRO A 161 2.76 -12.14 37.48
CA PRO A 161 2.71 -11.58 38.84
C PRO A 161 1.60 -10.55 38.96
N VAL A 162 1.01 -10.43 40.15
CA VAL A 162 -0.04 -9.44 40.44
C VAL A 162 0.58 -8.13 40.97
N GLU A 163 1.66 -8.24 41.74
CA GLU A 163 2.33 -7.09 42.34
C GLU A 163 3.44 -6.54 41.46
N GLY A 164 3.76 -5.25 41.62
CA GLY A 164 4.84 -4.58 40.91
C GLY A 164 4.42 -4.08 39.52
N THR A 165 5.43 -3.85 38.68
CA THR A 165 5.26 -3.31 37.35
C THR A 165 6.11 -4.06 36.34
N THR A 166 5.68 -4.09 35.09
CA THR A 166 6.46 -4.55 33.95
C THR A 166 6.77 -3.36 33.04
N THR A 167 8.03 -3.16 32.73
CA THR A 167 8.52 -2.12 31.80
C THR A 167 9.12 -2.78 30.57
N PHE A 168 8.83 -2.25 29.40
CA PHE A 168 9.54 -2.59 28.17
C PHE A 168 9.96 -1.32 27.43
N HIS A 169 11.03 -1.43 26.66
CA HIS A 169 11.53 -0.34 25.83
C HIS A 169 11.06 -0.53 24.39
N ASP A 170 10.58 0.56 23.78
CA ASP A 170 10.28 0.65 22.36
C ASP A 170 11.09 1.79 21.77
N GLU A 171 11.76 1.55 20.65
CA GLU A 171 12.64 2.55 20.03
C GLU A 171 11.90 3.83 19.61
N ILE A 172 10.61 3.72 19.31
CA ILE A 172 9.80 4.85 18.89
C ILE A 172 9.08 5.51 20.06
N TYR A 173 8.43 4.69 20.93
CA TYR A 173 7.60 5.21 22.03
C TYR A 173 8.35 5.40 23.35
N GLY A 174 9.56 4.86 23.46
CA GLY A 174 10.38 4.89 24.68
C GLY A 174 9.92 3.87 25.73
N ASP A 175 10.27 4.10 26.97
CA ASP A 175 9.92 3.20 28.07
C ASP A 175 8.43 3.25 28.38
N ILE A 176 7.77 2.08 28.37
CA ILE A 176 6.36 1.90 28.71
C ILE A 176 6.26 0.98 29.89
N THR A 177 5.68 1.49 30.99
CA THR A 177 5.51 0.78 32.24
C THR A 177 4.03 0.56 32.54
N VAL A 178 3.66 -0.68 32.84
CA VAL A 178 2.28 -1.04 33.22
C VAL A 178 2.28 -1.74 34.57
N PRO A 179 1.24 -1.53 35.42
CA PRO A 179 1.05 -2.32 36.64
C PRO A 179 0.83 -3.81 36.28
N ASN A 180 1.47 -4.72 36.99
CA ASN A 180 1.28 -6.15 36.75
C ASN A 180 -0.15 -6.61 37.02
N ALA A 181 -0.89 -5.94 37.89
CA ALA A 181 -2.30 -6.19 38.14
C ALA A 181 -3.21 -5.99 36.91
N GLU A 182 -2.74 -5.25 35.91
CA GLU A 182 -3.46 -5.06 34.62
C GLU A 182 -3.10 -6.15 33.59
N LEU A 183 -2.08 -6.98 33.86
CA LEU A 183 -1.68 -8.08 32.99
C LEU A 183 -2.54 -9.31 33.31
N ASP A 184 -3.46 -9.65 32.41
CA ASP A 184 -4.21 -10.89 32.53
C ASP A 184 -3.34 -12.12 32.23
N ASP A 185 -3.67 -13.27 32.86
CA ASP A 185 -3.05 -14.55 32.56
C ASP A 185 -3.52 -15.06 31.19
N MET A 186 -2.86 -14.60 30.13
CA MET A 186 -3.25 -14.92 28.76
C MET A 186 -3.12 -16.42 28.50
N ILE A 187 -3.97 -16.92 27.62
CA ILE A 187 -3.88 -18.29 27.12
C ILE A 187 -2.65 -18.39 26.22
N LEU A 188 -1.81 -19.39 26.48
CA LEU A 188 -0.65 -19.77 25.66
C LEU A 188 -1.04 -20.84 24.64
N ILE A 189 -1.67 -21.93 25.13
CA ILE A 189 -2.17 -23.04 24.32
C ILE A 189 -3.68 -23.14 24.49
N LYS A 190 -4.41 -23.13 23.38
CA LYS A 190 -5.87 -23.29 23.31
C LYS A 190 -6.29 -24.73 23.58
N SER A 191 -7.58 -24.95 23.79
CA SER A 191 -8.16 -26.30 24.02
C SER A 191 -8.03 -27.24 22.83
N ASP A 192 -7.88 -26.70 21.61
CA ASP A 192 -7.60 -27.46 20.38
C ASP A 192 -6.10 -27.84 20.23
N GLY A 193 -5.25 -27.43 21.18
CA GLY A 193 -3.81 -27.66 21.16
C GLY A 193 -3.00 -26.65 20.35
N PHE A 194 -3.63 -25.70 19.66
CA PHE A 194 -2.93 -24.64 18.95
C PHE A 194 -2.46 -23.52 19.92
N PRO A 195 -1.31 -22.91 19.64
CA PRO A 195 -0.89 -21.74 20.41
C PRO A 195 -1.78 -20.55 20.09
N THR A 196 -1.87 -19.59 21.02
CA THR A 196 -2.35 -18.27 20.67
C THR A 196 -1.28 -17.51 19.87
N TYR A 197 -1.70 -16.54 19.08
CA TYR A 197 -0.80 -15.61 18.38
C TYR A 197 0.27 -15.04 19.32
N ASN A 198 -0.14 -14.58 20.49
CA ASN A 198 0.74 -13.93 21.47
C ASN A 198 1.86 -14.84 21.98
N PHE A 199 1.61 -16.12 22.08
CA PHE A 199 2.63 -17.09 22.51
C PHE A 199 3.52 -17.56 21.35
N ALA A 200 2.88 -17.90 20.22
CA ALA A 200 3.59 -18.39 19.05
C ALA A 200 4.65 -17.42 18.56
N ASN A 201 4.31 -16.11 18.45
CA ASN A 201 5.25 -15.11 17.94
C ASN A 201 6.51 -14.97 18.81
N VAL A 202 6.39 -15.07 20.14
CA VAL A 202 7.53 -14.98 21.06
C VAL A 202 8.45 -16.20 20.94
N VAL A 203 7.86 -17.41 20.90
CA VAL A 203 8.61 -18.66 20.73
C VAL A 203 9.34 -18.66 19.39
N ASP A 204 8.66 -18.26 18.32
CA ASP A 204 9.22 -18.25 16.98
C ASP A 204 10.29 -17.18 16.82
N ASP A 205 10.07 -15.97 17.32
CA ASP A 205 11.06 -14.89 17.27
C ASP A 205 12.35 -15.31 17.97
N HIS A 206 12.25 -15.99 19.13
CA HIS A 206 13.42 -16.51 19.80
C HIS A 206 14.13 -17.63 19.02
N LEU A 207 13.37 -18.65 18.56
CA LEU A 207 13.95 -19.80 17.87
C LEU A 207 14.51 -19.47 16.48
N MET A 208 13.97 -18.44 15.83
CA MET A 208 14.46 -17.92 14.56
C MET A 208 15.55 -16.86 14.74
N GLY A 209 15.92 -16.53 15.99
CA GLY A 209 16.98 -15.57 16.30
C GLY A 209 16.66 -14.15 15.87
N ILE A 210 15.38 -13.76 15.90
CA ILE A 210 14.94 -12.41 15.55
C ILE A 210 15.50 -11.41 16.57
N THR A 211 16.17 -10.38 16.08
CA THR A 211 16.78 -9.33 16.87
C THR A 211 15.95 -8.06 16.93
N HIS A 212 15.18 -7.77 15.88
CA HIS A 212 14.32 -6.58 15.77
C HIS A 212 12.91 -6.99 15.36
N VAL A 213 11.92 -6.58 16.15
CA VAL A 213 10.51 -6.85 15.94
C VAL A 213 9.83 -5.59 15.47
N VAL A 214 9.54 -5.53 14.17
CA VAL A 214 8.80 -4.43 13.54
C VAL A 214 7.33 -4.82 13.39
N ARG A 215 6.40 -4.00 13.89
CA ARG A 215 4.95 -4.25 13.81
C ARG A 215 4.14 -2.99 14.10
N GLY A 216 2.82 -3.04 13.92
CA GLY A 216 1.93 -1.91 14.20
C GLY A 216 1.83 -1.58 15.70
N ASN A 217 1.50 -0.34 16.01
CA ASN A 217 1.38 0.15 17.39
C ASN A 217 0.20 -0.45 18.18
N GLU A 218 -0.71 -1.16 17.54
CA GLU A 218 -1.77 -1.93 18.19
C GLU A 218 -1.24 -3.00 19.16
N TYR A 219 0.01 -3.44 18.97
CA TYR A 219 0.66 -4.43 19.82
C TYR A 219 1.36 -3.83 21.06
N LEU A 220 1.41 -2.50 21.20
CA LEU A 220 2.00 -1.85 22.38
C LEU A 220 1.36 -2.33 23.68
N SER A 221 0.02 -2.50 23.70
CA SER A 221 -0.69 -2.99 24.89
C SER A 221 -0.42 -4.45 25.22
N SER A 222 0.01 -5.27 24.26
CA SER A 222 0.34 -6.68 24.45
C SER A 222 1.82 -6.90 24.77
N SER A 223 2.70 -5.94 24.44
CA SER A 223 4.15 -6.07 24.60
C SER A 223 4.62 -6.35 26.03
N PRO A 224 3.99 -5.81 27.09
CA PRO A 224 4.36 -6.20 28.45
C PRO A 224 4.21 -7.70 28.71
N LYS A 225 3.16 -8.34 28.16
CA LYS A 225 2.93 -9.79 28.31
C LYS A 225 4.01 -10.60 27.56
N TYR A 226 4.49 -10.09 26.42
CA TYR A 226 5.60 -10.72 25.69
C TYR A 226 6.91 -10.62 26.49
N ASN A 227 7.21 -9.46 27.07
CA ASN A 227 8.39 -9.30 27.92
C ASN A 227 8.35 -10.26 29.09
N ARG A 228 7.18 -10.45 29.72
CA ARG A 228 7.02 -11.46 30.78
C ARG A 228 7.34 -12.88 30.32
N LEU A 229 7.04 -13.21 29.04
CA LEU A 229 7.45 -14.53 28.50
C LEU A 229 8.96 -14.61 28.28
N TYR A 230 9.59 -13.57 27.74
CA TYR A 230 11.06 -13.54 27.61
C TYR A 230 11.74 -13.67 28.98
N ASP A 231 11.26 -12.95 29.99
CA ASP A 231 11.76 -13.03 31.36
C ASP A 231 11.60 -14.45 31.95
N ALA A 232 10.41 -15.05 31.82
CA ALA A 232 10.08 -16.39 32.31
C ALA A 232 10.96 -17.48 31.67
N PHE A 233 11.28 -17.34 30.41
CA PHE A 233 12.20 -18.22 29.69
C PHE A 233 13.69 -17.93 30.06
N GLY A 234 14.01 -16.71 30.46
CA GLY A 234 15.39 -16.21 30.61
C GLY A 234 16.02 -15.88 29.24
N TRP A 235 15.20 -15.45 28.31
CA TRP A 235 15.62 -15.08 26.95
C TRP A 235 15.89 -13.58 26.84
N GLU A 236 16.76 -13.20 25.90
CA GLU A 236 16.99 -11.82 25.55
C GLU A 236 15.78 -11.26 24.82
N VAL A 237 15.32 -10.08 25.24
CA VAL A 237 14.21 -9.37 24.59
C VAL A 237 14.71 -8.74 23.29
N PRO A 238 14.01 -8.90 22.15
CA PRO A 238 14.38 -8.22 20.91
C PRO A 238 14.14 -6.71 21.01
N VAL A 239 14.77 -5.97 20.11
CA VAL A 239 14.49 -4.55 19.89
C VAL A 239 13.10 -4.39 19.33
N TYR A 240 12.23 -3.60 19.97
CA TYR A 240 10.89 -3.32 19.49
C TYR A 240 10.84 -2.01 18.70
N VAL A 241 10.25 -2.07 17.53
CA VAL A 241 9.99 -0.92 16.65
C VAL A 241 8.51 -0.93 16.27
N HIS A 242 7.68 -0.22 17.03
CA HIS A 242 6.24 -0.13 16.75
C HIS A 242 5.94 1.03 15.80
N CYS A 243 5.41 0.69 14.62
CA CYS A 243 5.02 1.66 13.60
C CYS A 243 3.76 2.43 14.01
N PRO A 244 3.70 3.76 13.78
CA PRO A 244 2.50 4.54 14.07
C PRO A 244 1.30 4.09 13.23
N LEU A 245 0.09 4.40 13.69
CA LEU A 245 -1.14 4.12 12.95
C LEU A 245 -1.14 4.84 11.61
N ILE A 246 -1.67 4.20 10.57
CA ILE A 246 -2.02 4.87 9.31
C ILE A 246 -3.50 5.23 9.36
N THR A 247 -3.81 6.50 9.11
CA THR A 247 -5.16 7.05 9.05
C THR A 247 -5.49 7.57 7.66
N ASN A 248 -6.76 7.74 7.38
CA ASN A 248 -7.21 8.54 6.25
C ASN A 248 -7.13 10.04 6.57
N GLU A 249 -7.50 10.90 5.62
CA GLU A 249 -7.52 12.36 5.76
C GLU A 249 -8.46 12.85 6.87
N GLU A 250 -9.48 12.05 7.23
CA GLU A 250 -10.39 12.33 8.36
C GLU A 250 -9.83 11.85 9.71
N HIS A 251 -8.57 11.44 9.78
CA HIS A 251 -7.90 10.86 10.96
C HIS A 251 -8.56 9.58 11.51
N LYS A 252 -9.33 8.88 10.68
CA LYS A 252 -9.88 7.56 11.00
C LYS A 252 -8.92 6.46 10.51
N LYS A 253 -8.88 5.34 11.24
CA LYS A 253 -8.07 4.17 10.83
C LYS A 253 -8.38 3.80 9.37
N LEU A 254 -7.34 3.66 8.55
CA LEU A 254 -7.47 3.22 7.16
C LEU A 254 -8.12 1.83 7.13
N SER A 255 -9.16 1.64 6.34
CA SER A 255 -9.93 0.41 6.30
C SER A 255 -10.07 -0.12 4.88
N LYS A 256 -10.29 -1.44 4.73
CA LYS A 256 -10.55 -2.10 3.43
C LYS A 256 -11.72 -1.49 2.64
N ARG A 257 -12.65 -0.81 3.31
CA ARG A 257 -13.82 -0.19 2.67
C ARG A 257 -13.52 1.14 1.96
N SER A 258 -12.33 1.71 2.17
CA SER A 258 -11.94 2.98 1.53
C SER A 258 -11.47 2.83 0.08
N GLY A 259 -11.36 1.59 -0.46
CA GLY A 259 -10.98 1.34 -1.87
C GLY A 259 -9.51 1.62 -2.23
N HIS A 260 -8.68 1.98 -1.23
CA HIS A 260 -7.27 2.35 -1.43
C HIS A 260 -6.38 1.75 -0.33
N ALA A 261 -6.84 0.66 0.28
CA ALA A 261 -6.19 0.12 1.46
C ALA A 261 -5.19 -1.01 1.17
N SER A 262 -5.13 -1.53 -0.07
CA SER A 262 -4.21 -2.60 -0.46
C SER A 262 -3.23 -2.17 -1.54
N TYR A 263 -2.10 -2.88 -1.59
CA TYR A 263 -1.12 -2.71 -2.66
C TYR A 263 -1.72 -3.07 -4.02
N GLU A 264 -2.46 -4.17 -4.09
CA GLU A 264 -3.09 -4.65 -5.31
C GLU A 264 -4.08 -3.61 -5.87
N ASP A 265 -4.93 -3.03 -5.02
CA ASP A 265 -5.87 -1.97 -5.42
C ASP A 265 -5.16 -0.74 -6.03
N LEU A 266 -3.98 -0.38 -5.50
CA LEU A 266 -3.20 0.73 -6.03
C LEU A 266 -2.60 0.40 -7.40
N ILE A 267 -2.04 -0.81 -7.56
CA ILE A 267 -1.50 -1.25 -8.85
C ILE A 267 -2.60 -1.34 -9.91
N ASP A 268 -3.77 -1.87 -9.56
CA ASP A 268 -4.93 -1.96 -10.45
C ASP A 268 -5.45 -0.58 -10.88
N GLN A 269 -5.30 0.44 -10.03
CA GLN A 269 -5.59 1.84 -10.36
C GLN A 269 -4.52 2.48 -11.27
N GLY A 270 -3.41 1.81 -11.49
CA GLY A 270 -2.35 2.27 -12.39
C GLY A 270 -1.21 3.04 -11.73
N PHE A 271 -1.00 2.85 -10.42
CA PHE A 271 0.21 3.34 -9.74
C PHE A 271 1.42 2.47 -10.06
N LEU A 272 2.59 3.07 -10.09
CA LEU A 272 3.87 2.38 -10.20
C LEU A 272 4.28 1.79 -8.85
N THR A 273 4.80 0.58 -8.85
CA THR A 273 5.31 -0.08 -7.64
C THR A 273 6.36 0.77 -6.93
N GLU A 274 7.30 1.35 -7.66
CA GLU A 274 8.37 2.19 -7.12
C GLU A 274 7.81 3.41 -6.38
N SER A 275 6.77 4.03 -6.94
CA SER A 275 6.09 5.16 -6.30
C SER A 275 5.34 4.74 -5.04
N VAL A 276 4.64 3.61 -5.07
CA VAL A 276 3.93 3.08 -3.89
C VAL A 276 4.91 2.75 -2.76
N ILE A 277 6.02 2.08 -3.05
CA ILE A 277 7.05 1.74 -2.06
C ILE A 277 7.67 2.99 -1.46
N ASN A 278 8.03 3.97 -2.29
CA ASN A 278 8.58 5.23 -1.80
C ASN A 278 7.57 6.00 -0.91
N PHE A 279 6.31 6.09 -1.35
CA PHE A 279 5.26 6.73 -0.55
C PHE A 279 5.03 6.03 0.78
N VAL A 280 4.97 4.68 0.77
CA VAL A 280 4.78 3.85 1.97
C VAL A 280 5.95 4.02 2.94
N ALA A 281 7.18 4.17 2.44
CA ALA A 281 8.34 4.45 3.28
C ALA A 281 8.19 5.77 4.06
N LEU A 282 7.59 6.78 3.47
CA LEU A 282 7.37 8.08 4.11
C LEU A 282 6.15 8.12 5.06
N LEU A 283 5.39 7.02 5.19
CA LEU A 283 4.27 6.94 6.12
C LEU A 283 4.74 6.69 7.56
N GLY A 284 5.20 7.76 8.20
CA GLY A 284 5.66 7.74 9.59
C GLY A 284 7.19 7.73 9.75
N TRP A 285 7.94 7.80 8.68
CA TRP A 285 9.38 8.05 8.66
C TRP A 285 9.69 9.30 7.84
N SER A 286 10.75 10.00 8.22
CA SER A 286 11.24 11.18 7.50
C SER A 286 12.76 11.08 7.35
N PRO A 287 13.32 11.36 6.15
CA PRO A 287 14.76 11.45 5.98
C PRO A 287 15.35 12.67 6.73
N GLU A 288 16.65 12.69 6.90
CA GLU A 288 17.35 13.82 7.52
C GLU A 288 17.29 15.09 6.65
N ASP A 289 17.30 14.92 5.33
CA ASP A 289 17.10 15.99 4.36
C ASP A 289 15.62 16.08 3.93
N ASN A 290 15.31 17.01 3.06
CA ASN A 290 13.96 17.17 2.52
C ASN A 290 13.72 16.35 1.23
N ASN A 291 14.53 15.33 0.96
CA ASN A 291 14.33 14.46 -0.19
C ASN A 291 13.08 13.58 0.04
N GLU A 292 12.21 13.51 -0.95
CA GLU A 292 11.01 12.68 -0.90
C GLU A 292 11.03 11.55 -1.94
N PHE A 293 12.08 11.46 -2.76
CA PHE A 293 12.16 10.49 -3.86
C PHE A 293 13.34 9.57 -3.67
N PHE A 294 13.04 8.29 -3.50
CA PHE A 294 14.02 7.25 -3.23
C PHE A 294 13.74 6.00 -4.07
N THR A 295 14.77 5.40 -4.60
CA THR A 295 14.75 4.00 -5.01
C THR A 295 14.79 3.10 -3.77
N LEU A 296 14.47 1.81 -3.93
CA LEU A 296 14.55 0.86 -2.81
C LEU A 296 15.99 0.75 -2.25
N ASP A 297 17.00 0.79 -3.12
CA ASP A 297 18.40 0.75 -2.70
C ASP A 297 18.84 2.01 -1.94
N GLU A 298 18.32 3.17 -2.31
CA GLU A 298 18.54 4.42 -1.56
C GLU A 298 17.81 4.36 -0.21
N LEU A 299 16.57 3.85 -0.16
CA LEU A 299 15.88 3.64 1.11
C LEU A 299 16.67 2.70 2.04
N VAL A 300 17.26 1.63 1.53
CA VAL A 300 18.12 0.74 2.34
C VAL A 300 19.30 1.49 2.97
N LYS A 301 19.86 2.48 2.28
CA LYS A 301 21.00 3.26 2.78
C LYS A 301 20.60 4.34 3.78
N GLU A 302 19.45 4.98 3.54
CA GLU A 302 19.04 6.20 4.24
C GLU A 302 18.09 5.90 5.42
N PHE A 303 17.45 4.71 5.45
CA PHE A 303 16.43 4.43 6.44
C PHE A 303 17.02 4.23 7.84
N ASP A 304 16.66 5.12 8.76
CA ASP A 304 16.93 5.00 10.19
C ASP A 304 15.59 5.07 10.94
N TYR A 305 15.24 3.99 11.65
CA TYR A 305 13.98 3.92 12.40
C TYR A 305 13.90 4.90 13.57
N HIS A 306 15.03 5.47 14.03
CA HIS A 306 15.02 6.53 15.05
C HIS A 306 14.39 7.84 14.54
N HIS A 307 14.28 8.02 13.21
CA HIS A 307 13.59 9.13 12.59
C HIS A 307 12.08 8.87 12.34
N MET A 308 11.54 7.78 12.93
CA MET A 308 10.11 7.51 12.87
C MET A 308 9.33 8.39 13.85
N SER A 309 8.15 8.83 13.41
CA SER A 309 7.22 9.63 14.22
C SER A 309 6.38 8.75 15.14
N LYS A 310 6.02 9.27 16.34
CA LYS A 310 5.01 8.68 17.23
C LYS A 310 3.57 8.97 16.78
N THR A 311 3.39 10.01 15.98
CA THR A 311 2.05 10.45 15.55
C THR A 311 1.54 9.59 14.39
N PRO A 312 0.21 9.39 14.29
CA PRO A 312 -0.38 8.72 13.15
C PRO A 312 0.03 9.36 11.83
N ALA A 313 0.34 8.53 10.83
CA ALA A 313 0.63 8.97 9.48
C ALA A 313 -0.67 9.04 8.66
N VAL A 314 -0.87 10.14 7.92
CA VAL A 314 -2.03 10.29 7.05
C VAL A 314 -1.72 9.71 5.67
N PHE A 315 -2.57 8.80 5.21
CA PHE A 315 -2.53 8.31 3.84
C PHE A 315 -3.18 9.35 2.91
N ASP A 316 -2.35 10.17 2.30
CA ASP A 316 -2.76 11.25 1.39
C ASP A 316 -2.70 10.76 -0.06
N MET A 317 -3.86 10.50 -0.66
CA MET A 317 -3.98 10.05 -2.04
C MET A 317 -3.52 11.11 -3.04
N THR A 318 -3.73 12.39 -2.75
CA THR A 318 -3.29 13.49 -3.60
C THR A 318 -1.77 13.53 -3.68
N LYS A 319 -1.10 13.35 -2.54
CA LYS A 319 0.37 13.26 -2.49
C LYS A 319 0.88 12.03 -3.25
N LEU A 320 0.25 10.87 -3.08
CA LEU A 320 0.65 9.65 -3.79
C LEU A 320 0.49 9.80 -5.30
N ARG A 321 -0.61 10.36 -5.78
CA ARG A 321 -0.82 10.66 -7.21
C ARG A 321 0.25 11.61 -7.75
N TRP A 322 0.50 12.70 -7.05
CA TRP A 322 1.55 13.65 -7.43
C TRP A 322 2.92 12.97 -7.52
N MET A 323 3.30 12.19 -6.50
CA MET A 323 4.57 11.44 -6.51
C MET A 323 4.64 10.51 -7.71
N ASN A 324 3.59 9.75 -8.00
CA ASN A 324 3.54 8.84 -9.13
C ASN A 324 3.70 9.58 -10.46
N GLY A 325 3.05 10.74 -10.61
CA GLY A 325 3.23 11.62 -11.77
C GLY A 325 4.68 12.08 -11.95
N GLU A 326 5.40 12.37 -10.88
CA GLU A 326 6.83 12.72 -10.94
C GLU A 326 7.70 11.53 -11.37
N TYR A 327 7.38 10.29 -10.94
CA TYR A 327 8.03 9.08 -11.43
C TYR A 327 7.78 8.88 -12.94
N LEU A 328 6.54 9.05 -13.41
CA LEU A 328 6.20 8.95 -14.83
C LEU A 328 6.94 10.00 -15.67
N LYS A 329 7.01 11.25 -15.21
CA LYS A 329 7.73 12.33 -15.90
C LYS A 329 9.23 12.07 -16.02
N LYS A 330 9.85 11.50 -14.98
CA LYS A 330 11.28 11.17 -14.95
C LYS A 330 11.62 9.86 -15.68
N MET A 331 10.65 9.00 -15.92
CA MET A 331 10.85 7.72 -16.61
C MET A 331 11.43 7.96 -18.01
N ASP A 332 12.35 7.10 -18.43
CA ASP A 332 12.82 7.09 -19.81
C ASP A 332 11.67 6.96 -20.80
N PHE A 333 11.75 7.66 -21.94
CA PHE A 333 10.61 7.72 -22.87
C PHE A 333 10.28 6.36 -23.48
N ASP A 334 11.27 5.57 -23.83
CA ASP A 334 11.02 4.25 -24.45
C ASP A 334 10.33 3.32 -23.47
N LYS A 335 10.77 3.31 -22.19
CA LYS A 335 10.10 2.58 -21.10
C LYS A 335 8.69 3.10 -20.87
N PHE A 336 8.50 4.42 -20.83
CA PHE A 336 7.18 5.01 -20.67
C PHE A 336 6.25 4.59 -21.81
N TYR A 337 6.71 4.67 -23.06
CA TYR A 337 5.95 4.29 -24.23
C TYR A 337 5.54 2.81 -24.21
N GLU A 338 6.49 1.92 -23.90
CA GLU A 338 6.23 0.48 -23.78
C GLU A 338 5.11 0.20 -22.76
N MET A 339 5.17 0.85 -21.59
CA MET A 339 4.18 0.68 -20.52
C MET A 339 2.83 1.35 -20.82
N ALA A 340 2.82 2.51 -21.47
CA ALA A 340 1.61 3.27 -21.80
C ALA A 340 0.83 2.68 -22.99
N LEU A 341 1.52 2.02 -23.92
CA LEU A 341 0.95 1.56 -25.18
C LEU A 341 -0.26 0.62 -25.03
N PRO A 342 -0.24 -0.39 -24.13
CA PRO A 342 -1.41 -1.22 -23.87
C PRO A 342 -2.63 -0.40 -23.43
N HIS A 343 -2.45 0.53 -22.49
CA HIS A 343 -3.52 1.39 -21.97
C HIS A 343 -4.06 2.34 -23.05
N MET A 344 -3.18 2.88 -23.91
CA MET A 344 -3.63 3.71 -25.04
C MET A 344 -4.46 2.90 -26.06
N LYS A 345 -4.05 1.65 -26.35
CA LYS A 345 -4.75 0.76 -27.28
C LYS A 345 -6.10 0.25 -26.75
N GLU A 346 -6.31 0.22 -25.44
CA GLU A 346 -7.63 -0.05 -24.85
C GLU A 346 -8.63 1.07 -25.13
N VAL A 347 -8.15 2.30 -25.33
CA VAL A 347 -8.98 3.49 -25.54
C VAL A 347 -9.12 3.83 -27.03
N VAL A 348 -8.04 3.67 -27.80
CA VAL A 348 -7.95 4.07 -29.22
C VAL A 348 -7.69 2.84 -30.09
N SER A 349 -8.69 2.48 -30.89
CA SER A 349 -8.61 1.38 -31.86
C SER A 349 -8.10 1.82 -33.24
N ARG A 350 -8.11 3.12 -33.52
CA ARG A 350 -7.66 3.73 -34.78
C ARG A 350 -6.15 3.57 -34.94
N ASP A 351 -5.70 3.51 -36.19
CA ASP A 351 -4.28 3.59 -36.52
C ASP A 351 -3.81 5.05 -36.46
N VAL A 352 -3.15 5.37 -35.37
CA VAL A 352 -2.61 6.70 -35.05
C VAL A 352 -1.14 6.62 -34.63
N ASN A 353 -0.43 7.74 -34.63
CA ASN A 353 0.91 7.80 -34.12
C ASN A 353 0.90 7.74 -32.57
N PHE A 354 0.92 6.51 -32.02
CA PHE A 354 0.92 6.26 -30.57
C PHE A 354 2.17 6.79 -29.88
N GLU A 355 3.32 6.83 -30.56
CA GLU A 355 4.55 7.37 -29.98
C GLU A 355 4.42 8.88 -29.75
N LYS A 356 3.91 9.61 -30.75
CA LYS A 356 3.58 11.03 -30.60
C LYS A 356 2.55 11.26 -29.50
N LEU A 357 1.49 10.45 -29.48
CA LEU A 357 0.45 10.52 -28.45
C LEU A 357 1.02 10.30 -27.05
N ALA A 358 1.88 9.31 -26.88
CA ALA A 358 2.59 9.04 -25.62
C ALA A 358 3.43 10.24 -25.17
N SER A 359 4.16 10.88 -26.09
CA SER A 359 4.96 12.07 -25.78
C SER A 359 4.12 13.24 -25.26
N MET A 360 2.89 13.38 -25.77
CA MET A 360 1.94 14.42 -25.37
C MET A 360 1.36 14.19 -23.97
N ILE A 361 1.09 12.92 -23.60
CA ILE A 361 0.46 12.59 -22.31
C ILE A 361 1.43 12.39 -21.17
N LYS A 362 2.71 12.12 -21.43
CA LYS A 362 3.72 11.76 -20.42
C LYS A 362 3.78 12.72 -19.23
N THR A 363 3.57 14.01 -19.46
CA THR A 363 3.59 15.05 -18.42
C THR A 363 2.19 15.45 -17.94
N ARG A 364 1.14 14.77 -18.39
CA ARG A 364 -0.25 15.11 -18.15
C ARG A 364 -1.00 14.10 -17.30
N ILE A 365 -0.43 12.92 -17.12
CA ILE A 365 -1.01 11.85 -16.32
C ILE A 365 -0.25 11.68 -15.02
N GLU A 366 -0.95 11.27 -13.99
CA GLU A 366 -0.39 10.90 -12.70
C GLU A 366 -0.43 9.39 -12.47
N ILE A 367 -1.38 8.69 -13.09
CA ILE A 367 -1.51 7.22 -13.07
C ILE A 367 -1.92 6.73 -14.46
N TRP A 368 -1.76 5.44 -14.74
CA TRP A 368 -2.12 4.87 -16.03
C TRP A 368 -3.62 5.01 -16.35
N ALA A 369 -4.49 4.98 -15.37
CA ALA A 369 -5.93 5.16 -15.55
C ALA A 369 -6.30 6.54 -16.13
N ASP A 370 -5.46 7.57 -15.93
CA ASP A 370 -5.70 8.92 -16.47
C ASP A 370 -5.60 8.97 -18.00
N ILE A 371 -4.94 8.00 -18.63
CA ILE A 371 -4.75 7.94 -20.09
C ILE A 371 -6.09 8.05 -20.80
N LYS A 372 -7.10 7.32 -20.33
CA LYS A 372 -8.42 7.31 -20.94
C LYS A 372 -8.99 8.72 -21.08
N ASP A 373 -8.98 9.51 -20.02
CA ASP A 373 -9.55 10.86 -20.01
C ASP A 373 -8.76 11.86 -20.86
N GLN A 374 -7.45 11.55 -21.07
CA GLN A 374 -6.59 12.39 -21.90
C GLN A 374 -6.77 12.15 -23.39
N ILE A 375 -7.16 10.94 -23.82
CA ILE A 375 -7.11 10.54 -25.24
C ILE A 375 -8.42 9.95 -25.81
N ASP A 376 -9.50 9.83 -25.01
CA ASP A 376 -10.78 9.26 -25.45
C ASP A 376 -11.34 9.93 -26.74
N PHE A 377 -11.14 11.25 -26.86
CA PHE A 377 -11.56 12.01 -28.04
C PHE A 377 -10.79 11.64 -29.32
N ILE A 378 -9.65 10.98 -29.24
CA ILE A 378 -8.91 10.49 -30.40
C ILE A 378 -9.75 9.43 -31.13
N GLU A 379 -10.39 8.52 -30.38
CA GLU A 379 -11.30 7.52 -30.95
C GLU A 379 -12.54 8.18 -31.53
N GLN A 380 -13.22 8.99 -30.74
CA GLN A 380 -14.45 9.69 -31.18
C GLN A 380 -14.60 11.02 -30.43
N VAL A 381 -14.91 12.09 -31.16
CA VAL A 381 -15.23 13.38 -30.52
C VAL A 381 -16.48 13.19 -29.64
N PRO A 382 -16.42 13.49 -28.36
CA PRO A 382 -17.57 13.41 -27.47
C PRO A 382 -18.63 14.45 -27.85
N ASP A 383 -19.85 14.26 -27.37
CA ASP A 383 -20.83 15.37 -27.44
C ASP A 383 -20.36 16.49 -26.51
N TYR A 384 -20.41 17.73 -27.00
CA TYR A 384 -19.92 18.89 -26.31
C TYR A 384 -20.82 20.10 -26.46
N ASP A 385 -20.79 21.01 -25.50
CA ASP A 385 -21.49 22.29 -25.58
C ASP A 385 -20.86 23.18 -26.67
N ILE A 386 -21.65 23.63 -27.62
CA ILE A 386 -21.22 24.51 -28.70
C ILE A 386 -20.62 25.82 -28.17
N ASN A 387 -21.00 26.25 -26.97
CA ASN A 387 -20.41 27.42 -26.33
C ASN A 387 -18.94 27.26 -25.98
N MET A 388 -18.33 26.04 -26.09
CA MET A 388 -16.88 25.85 -25.98
C MET A 388 -16.08 26.66 -27.01
N TYR A 389 -16.66 27.01 -28.13
CA TYR A 389 -16.03 27.93 -29.10
C TYR A 389 -15.89 29.35 -28.58
N VAL A 390 -16.68 29.75 -27.59
CA VAL A 390 -16.61 31.07 -26.98
C VAL A 390 -15.48 31.11 -25.97
N HIS A 391 -14.40 31.85 -26.25
CA HIS A 391 -13.24 31.93 -25.36
C HIS A 391 -12.73 33.37 -25.18
N LYS A 392 -12.94 33.91 -24.01
CA LYS A 392 -12.67 35.34 -23.70
C LYS A 392 -11.23 35.77 -23.99
N LYS A 393 -10.24 34.96 -23.60
CA LYS A 393 -8.81 35.26 -23.77
C LYS A 393 -8.39 35.24 -25.23
N ASN A 394 -8.93 34.30 -26.03
CA ASN A 394 -8.67 34.16 -27.45
C ASN A 394 -9.57 35.05 -28.29
N LYS A 395 -10.57 35.69 -27.69
CA LYS A 395 -11.56 36.57 -28.35
C LYS A 395 -12.37 35.86 -29.43
N THR A 396 -12.67 34.57 -29.21
CA THR A 396 -13.49 33.76 -30.09
C THR A 396 -14.97 33.74 -29.64
N ASN A 397 -15.87 33.63 -30.56
CA ASN A 397 -17.30 33.39 -30.41
C ASN A 397 -17.77 32.40 -31.49
N LEU A 398 -19.06 32.08 -31.56
CA LEU A 398 -19.60 31.13 -32.54
C LEU A 398 -19.37 31.59 -33.99
N GLU A 399 -19.68 32.85 -34.28
CA GLU A 399 -19.62 33.43 -35.63
C GLU A 399 -18.17 33.45 -36.16
N ASN A 400 -17.22 34.02 -35.41
CA ASN A 400 -15.84 34.12 -35.86
C ASN A 400 -15.10 32.75 -35.80
N SER A 401 -15.52 31.81 -34.96
CA SER A 401 -15.02 30.45 -34.97
C SER A 401 -15.46 29.71 -36.25
N LEU A 402 -16.70 29.91 -36.68
CA LEU A 402 -17.20 29.36 -37.94
C LEU A 402 -16.43 29.93 -39.13
N GLU A 403 -16.19 31.27 -39.16
CA GLU A 403 -15.40 31.93 -40.18
C GLU A 403 -13.99 31.35 -40.27
N VAL A 404 -13.30 31.24 -39.14
CA VAL A 404 -11.93 30.66 -39.04
C VAL A 404 -11.94 29.24 -39.62
N LEU A 405 -12.85 28.35 -39.18
CA LEU A 405 -12.88 26.98 -39.66
C LEU A 405 -13.13 26.87 -41.14
N LYS A 406 -14.04 27.68 -41.71
CA LYS A 406 -14.32 27.72 -43.18
C LYS A 406 -13.11 28.23 -43.98
N GLU A 407 -12.35 29.19 -43.46
CA GLU A 407 -11.20 29.73 -44.16
C GLU A 407 -9.95 28.85 -44.07
N VAL A 408 -9.74 28.18 -42.94
CA VAL A 408 -8.55 27.31 -42.76
C VAL A 408 -8.71 25.95 -43.44
N GLN A 409 -9.94 25.43 -43.58
CA GLN A 409 -10.19 24.11 -44.20
C GLN A 409 -9.54 23.97 -45.57
N PRO A 410 -9.74 24.88 -46.56
CA PRO A 410 -9.12 24.75 -47.89
C PRO A 410 -7.59 24.91 -47.85
N LEU A 411 -7.02 25.58 -46.85
CA LEU A 411 -5.57 25.65 -46.66
C LEU A 411 -5.04 24.30 -46.18
N LEU A 412 -5.72 23.68 -45.23
CA LEU A 412 -5.39 22.34 -44.71
C LEU A 412 -5.56 21.24 -45.75
N GLU A 413 -6.56 21.36 -46.64
CA GLU A 413 -6.78 20.44 -47.80
C GLU A 413 -5.59 20.43 -48.77
N LYS A 414 -4.94 21.58 -48.98
CA LYS A 414 -3.78 21.73 -49.85
C LYS A 414 -2.47 21.35 -49.19
N GLN A 415 -2.43 21.32 -47.84
CA GLN A 415 -1.23 20.98 -47.11
C GLN A 415 -0.94 19.49 -47.24
N GLU A 416 0.28 19.15 -47.71
CA GLU A 416 0.75 17.77 -47.83
C GLU A 416 1.43 17.27 -46.58
N ASP A 417 2.30 18.10 -45.97
CA ASP A 417 2.99 17.82 -44.74
C ASP A 417 2.12 18.13 -43.52
N TYR A 418 1.65 17.07 -42.84
CA TYR A 418 0.82 17.16 -41.62
C TYR A 418 1.64 17.05 -40.33
N SER A 419 2.93 17.33 -40.39
CA SER A 419 3.73 17.48 -39.17
C SER A 419 3.28 18.70 -38.36
N ASN A 420 3.42 18.64 -37.04
CA ASN A 420 3.10 19.74 -36.12
C ASN A 420 3.74 21.07 -36.57
N ASP A 421 4.99 21.04 -36.95
CA ASP A 421 5.75 22.24 -37.32
C ASP A 421 5.22 22.88 -38.61
N ALA A 422 4.96 22.08 -39.64
CA ALA A 422 4.40 22.56 -40.92
C ALA A 422 2.99 23.13 -40.73
N LEU A 423 2.17 22.45 -39.94
CA LEU A 423 0.79 22.94 -39.64
C LEU A 423 0.83 24.19 -38.77
N PHE A 424 1.74 24.29 -37.81
CA PHE A 424 1.90 25.48 -36.99
C PHE A 424 2.37 26.69 -37.78
N GLU A 425 3.29 26.51 -38.73
CA GLU A 425 3.75 27.56 -39.64
C GLU A 425 2.60 28.04 -40.55
N LEU A 426 1.87 27.11 -41.17
CA LEU A 426 0.73 27.43 -42.05
C LEU A 426 -0.33 28.28 -41.31
N LEU A 427 -0.78 27.78 -40.16
CA LEU A 427 -1.85 28.44 -39.39
C LEU A 427 -1.36 29.71 -38.69
N GLY A 428 -0.08 29.76 -38.32
CA GLY A 428 0.59 30.96 -37.79
C GLY A 428 0.68 32.05 -38.85
N GLN A 429 0.98 31.72 -40.12
CA GLN A 429 0.98 32.67 -41.21
C GLN A 429 -0.44 33.18 -41.51
N TYR A 430 -1.44 32.28 -41.55
CA TYR A 430 -2.85 32.68 -41.67
C TYR A 430 -3.28 33.67 -40.57
N ALA A 431 -2.89 33.43 -39.31
CA ALA A 431 -3.20 34.32 -38.20
C ALA A 431 -2.56 35.72 -38.40
N LYS A 432 -1.31 35.79 -38.90
CA LYS A 432 -0.64 37.07 -39.23
C LYS A 432 -1.34 37.81 -40.36
N ASP A 433 -1.72 37.12 -41.43
CA ASP A 433 -2.38 37.71 -42.58
C ASP A 433 -3.76 38.30 -42.21
N LYS A 434 -4.41 37.72 -41.20
CA LYS A 434 -5.66 38.19 -40.60
C LYS A 434 -5.48 39.19 -39.44
N GLU A 435 -4.25 39.59 -39.13
CA GLU A 435 -3.93 40.46 -38.02
C GLU A 435 -4.50 39.93 -36.66
N LYS A 436 -4.54 38.60 -36.48
CA LYS A 436 -5.07 37.93 -35.30
C LYS A 436 -3.94 37.24 -34.52
N LYS A 437 -4.20 37.00 -33.21
CA LYS A 437 -3.31 36.18 -32.40
C LYS A 437 -3.46 34.71 -32.80
N VAL A 438 -2.38 33.93 -32.72
CA VAL A 438 -2.39 32.49 -33.04
C VAL A 438 -3.48 31.74 -32.27
N GLY A 439 -3.71 32.06 -31.00
CA GLY A 439 -4.76 31.44 -30.19
C GLY A 439 -6.19 31.68 -30.70
N PHE A 440 -6.44 32.76 -31.48
CA PHE A 440 -7.72 33.01 -32.12
C PHE A 440 -8.01 31.96 -33.20
N VAL A 441 -6.98 31.48 -33.88
CA VAL A 441 -7.09 30.46 -34.95
C VAL A 441 -7.06 29.05 -34.35
N MET A 442 -6.15 28.82 -33.42
CA MET A 442 -5.93 27.47 -32.87
C MET A 442 -7.08 27.00 -31.95
N TRP A 443 -7.79 27.91 -31.31
CA TRP A 443 -8.85 27.54 -30.36
C TRP A 443 -10.03 26.84 -31.06
N PRO A 444 -10.66 27.43 -32.13
CA PRO A 444 -11.74 26.77 -32.86
C PRO A 444 -11.33 25.41 -33.42
N ILE A 445 -10.12 25.30 -33.96
CA ILE A 445 -9.61 24.05 -34.55
C ILE A 445 -9.49 22.99 -33.41
N ARG A 446 -8.90 23.34 -32.26
CA ARG A 446 -8.79 22.40 -31.17
C ARG A 446 -10.13 21.90 -30.66
N VAL A 447 -11.12 22.78 -30.51
CA VAL A 447 -12.49 22.40 -30.10
C VAL A 447 -13.12 21.49 -31.17
N ALA A 448 -12.98 21.81 -32.45
CA ALA A 448 -13.49 21.00 -33.56
C ALA A 448 -12.89 19.58 -33.55
N LEU A 449 -11.59 19.46 -33.28
CA LEU A 449 -10.88 18.18 -33.28
C LEU A 449 -11.18 17.31 -32.05
N SER A 450 -11.45 17.93 -30.88
CA SER A 450 -11.47 17.20 -29.61
C SER A 450 -12.80 17.26 -28.86
N GLY A 451 -13.63 18.29 -29.10
CA GLY A 451 -14.78 18.57 -28.24
C GLY A 451 -14.40 18.89 -26.77
N LYS A 452 -13.14 19.27 -26.51
CA LYS A 452 -12.62 19.54 -25.17
C LYS A 452 -11.96 20.92 -25.06
N GLN A 453 -12.08 21.53 -23.89
CA GLN A 453 -11.35 22.78 -23.57
C GLN A 453 -9.88 22.54 -23.29
N MET A 454 -9.55 21.39 -22.70
CA MET A 454 -8.19 20.97 -22.37
C MET A 454 -7.85 19.67 -23.10
N THR A 455 -6.70 19.66 -23.74
CA THR A 455 -6.17 18.51 -24.49
C THR A 455 -4.69 18.33 -24.13
N PRO A 456 -4.13 17.12 -24.28
CA PRO A 456 -2.71 16.88 -23.98
C PRO A 456 -1.77 17.67 -24.89
N GLY A 457 -2.22 18.03 -26.12
CA GLY A 457 -1.46 18.83 -27.07
C GLY A 457 -2.25 19.99 -27.66
N GLY A 458 -1.59 20.82 -28.48
CA GLY A 458 -2.19 21.91 -29.26
C GLY A 458 -2.96 21.39 -30.48
N ALA A 459 -3.68 22.31 -31.17
CA ALA A 459 -4.46 21.94 -32.36
C ALA A 459 -3.62 21.25 -33.45
N THR A 460 -2.42 21.72 -33.69
CA THR A 460 -1.50 21.17 -34.71
C THR A 460 -0.95 19.81 -34.36
N GLU A 461 -0.60 19.59 -33.07
CA GLU A 461 -0.21 18.27 -32.57
C GLU A 461 -1.33 17.25 -32.64
N LEU A 462 -2.58 17.68 -32.36
CA LEU A 462 -3.76 16.82 -32.54
C LEU A 462 -3.99 16.44 -34.02
N MET A 463 -3.80 17.38 -34.96
CA MET A 463 -3.89 17.08 -36.36
C MET A 463 -2.80 16.13 -36.86
N GLU A 464 -1.57 16.25 -36.34
CA GLU A 464 -0.47 15.31 -36.62
C GLU A 464 -0.83 13.88 -36.18
N VAL A 465 -1.47 13.73 -35.00
CA VAL A 465 -1.89 12.40 -34.45
C VAL A 465 -3.08 11.84 -35.25
N LEU A 466 -4.10 12.67 -35.54
CA LEU A 466 -5.33 12.25 -36.22
C LEU A 466 -5.13 12.00 -37.71
N GLY A 467 -4.12 12.64 -38.28
CA GLY A 467 -3.90 12.66 -39.73
C GLY A 467 -4.84 13.60 -40.47
N LYS A 468 -4.55 13.77 -41.77
CA LYS A 468 -5.23 14.73 -42.63
C LYS A 468 -6.73 14.45 -42.79
N GLU A 469 -7.08 13.22 -43.14
CA GLU A 469 -8.46 12.84 -43.48
C GLU A 469 -9.40 13.02 -42.26
N GLU A 470 -9.03 12.51 -41.11
CA GLU A 470 -9.84 12.63 -39.90
C GLU A 470 -9.92 14.08 -39.41
N SER A 471 -8.81 14.84 -39.48
CA SER A 471 -8.81 16.25 -39.09
C SER A 471 -9.78 17.08 -39.93
N LEU A 472 -9.78 16.90 -41.25
CA LEU A 472 -10.69 17.58 -42.16
C LEU A 472 -12.15 17.16 -41.94
N ALA A 473 -12.41 15.87 -41.69
CA ALA A 473 -13.75 15.38 -41.41
C ALA A 473 -14.33 15.99 -40.12
N ARG A 474 -13.53 16.10 -39.06
CA ARG A 474 -13.94 16.72 -37.79
C ARG A 474 -14.18 18.22 -37.94
N ILE A 475 -13.32 18.92 -38.70
CA ILE A 475 -13.47 20.34 -38.98
C ILE A 475 -14.77 20.55 -39.77
N GLN A 476 -15.08 19.74 -40.80
CA GLN A 476 -16.31 19.83 -41.56
C GLN A 476 -17.55 19.62 -40.67
N THR A 477 -17.54 18.60 -39.82
CA THR A 477 -18.61 18.35 -38.84
C THR A 477 -18.85 19.56 -37.94
N ALA A 478 -17.77 20.19 -37.47
CA ALA A 478 -17.85 21.40 -36.64
C ALA A 478 -18.42 22.60 -37.40
N ILE A 479 -18.05 22.79 -38.71
CA ILE A 479 -18.60 23.81 -39.58
C ILE A 479 -20.10 23.60 -39.75
N ASP A 480 -20.53 22.38 -40.03
CA ASP A 480 -21.95 22.05 -40.25
C ASP A 480 -22.76 22.33 -38.96
N ARG A 481 -22.26 21.95 -37.80
CA ARG A 481 -22.90 22.20 -36.51
C ARG A 481 -22.98 23.69 -36.16
N LEU A 482 -21.90 24.45 -36.32
CA LEU A 482 -21.89 25.89 -36.09
C LEU A 482 -22.78 26.65 -37.05
N SER A 483 -22.92 26.18 -38.30
CA SER A 483 -23.80 26.82 -39.32
C SER A 483 -25.28 26.66 -39.02
N GLN A 484 -25.68 25.70 -38.19
CA GLN A 484 -27.05 25.49 -37.73
C GLN A 484 -27.43 26.37 -36.54
N GLU A 485 -26.45 26.79 -35.75
CA GLU A 485 -26.64 27.55 -34.52
C GLU A 485 -26.28 29.04 -34.65
N ALA A 486 -25.62 29.44 -35.75
CA ALA A 486 -25.27 30.82 -36.09
C ALA A 486 -26.36 31.44 -36.97
#